data_40f432b0d1c3635ba8eba55f3b589e40
#
_entry.id   40f432b0d1c3635ba8eba55f3b589e40
#
_cell.length_a   1.000
_cell.length_b   1.000
_cell.length_c   1.000
_cell.angle_alpha   90.00
_cell.angle_beta   90.00
_cell.angle_gamma   90.00
#
_symmetry.space_group_name_H-M   'P 1'
#
loop_
_entity.id
_entity.type
_entity.pdbx_description
1 polymer ?
#
loop_
_entity_poly.entity_id
_entity_poly.type
_entity_poly.pdbx_seq_one_letter_code
_entity_poly.pdbx_strand_id
1 'polypeptide(L)'
;MLFRSANLSMDDRFTIANMAIEAGGKNGIFPVDDKAIAYMKEHSTKPYHIYEADADAVYDEEYTIDLSALRPTIAFPHLPENTKTIDEIQESVAIDQVVIGSCTNGRLDDLRIAAEVLEGRHVAKGIRCIVIPATQKIYMEAMEEGLLKTFIEAGAVVST
;
A
#
# COMPACT_ATOMS: atom_id res chain seq x y z
N MET A 1 10.89 -14.63 -3.76
CA MET A 1 9.90 -14.81 -2.67
C MET A 1 8.55 -15.08 -3.32
N LEU A 2 7.87 -16.17 -2.95
CA LEU A 2 6.58 -16.57 -3.50
C LEU A 2 5.51 -16.46 -2.40
N PHE A 3 4.37 -15.84 -2.70
CA PHE A 3 3.29 -15.61 -1.74
C PHE A 3 2.03 -16.42 -2.10
N ARG A 4 1.34 -16.94 -1.10
CA ARG A 4 0.05 -17.62 -1.24
C ARG A 4 -1.01 -16.85 -0.45
N SER A 5 -1.76 -15.98 -1.12
CA SER A 5 -2.75 -15.12 -0.47
C SER A 5 -3.88 -14.73 -1.44
N ALA A 6 -4.71 -15.73 -1.77
CA ALA A 6 -5.83 -15.57 -2.69
C ALA A 6 -6.86 -14.50 -2.25
N ASN A 7 -6.93 -14.20 -0.95
CA ASN A 7 -7.89 -13.24 -0.40
C ASN A 7 -7.43 -11.79 -0.53
N LEU A 8 -6.13 -11.53 -0.73
CA LEU A 8 -5.61 -10.17 -0.88
C LEU A 8 -6.11 -9.51 -2.17
N SER A 9 -6.34 -8.21 -2.09
CA SER A 9 -6.58 -7.36 -3.25
C SER A 9 -5.34 -7.26 -4.15
N MET A 10 -5.46 -6.70 -5.34
CA MET A 10 -4.29 -6.43 -6.17
C MET A 10 -3.42 -5.35 -5.55
N ASP A 11 -3.99 -4.36 -4.90
CA ASP A 11 -3.26 -3.28 -4.24
C ASP A 11 -2.43 -3.80 -3.06
N ASP A 12 -2.98 -4.70 -2.24
CA ASP A 12 -2.22 -5.39 -1.18
C ASP A 12 -1.05 -6.19 -1.76
N ARG A 13 -1.28 -6.93 -2.86
CA ARG A 13 -0.24 -7.73 -3.51
C ARG A 13 0.88 -6.85 -4.06
N PHE A 14 0.57 -5.69 -4.64
CA PHE A 14 1.58 -4.75 -5.12
C PHE A 14 2.41 -4.19 -3.97
N THR A 15 1.78 -3.84 -2.86
CA THR A 15 2.47 -3.36 -1.66
C THR A 15 3.45 -4.42 -1.14
N ILE A 16 2.99 -5.66 -0.94
CA ILE A 16 3.82 -6.75 -0.44
C ILE A 16 4.95 -7.08 -1.42
N ALA A 17 4.67 -7.14 -2.73
CA ALA A 17 5.68 -7.43 -3.73
C ALA A 17 6.76 -6.34 -3.81
N ASN A 18 6.38 -5.07 -3.68
CA ASN A 18 7.32 -3.96 -3.65
C ASN A 18 8.20 -4.01 -2.40
N MET A 19 7.64 -4.33 -1.25
CA MET A 19 8.39 -4.41 0.01
C MET A 19 9.26 -5.66 0.15
N ALA A 20 9.29 -6.54 -0.83
CA ALA A 20 10.18 -7.71 -0.80
C ALA A 20 11.66 -7.31 -0.72
N ILE A 21 12.04 -6.14 -1.22
CA ILE A 21 13.42 -5.65 -1.17
C ILE A 21 13.86 -5.32 0.27
N GLU A 22 12.97 -4.80 1.10
CA GLU A 22 13.23 -4.52 2.51
C GLU A 22 13.45 -5.81 3.32
N ALA A 23 12.87 -6.92 2.84
CA ALA A 23 13.09 -8.25 3.41
C ALA A 23 14.31 -8.99 2.78
N GLY A 24 15.16 -8.27 2.04
CA GLY A 24 16.34 -8.85 1.39
C GLY A 24 16.07 -9.63 0.10
N GLY A 25 14.83 -9.68 -0.37
CA GLY A 25 14.46 -10.31 -1.62
C GLY A 25 14.70 -9.38 -2.81
N LYS A 26 15.08 -9.95 -3.96
CA LYS A 26 15.17 -9.17 -5.22
C LYS A 26 13.80 -8.90 -5.82
N ASN A 27 12.82 -9.74 -5.53
CA ASN A 27 11.52 -9.72 -6.16
C ASN A 27 10.48 -10.42 -5.29
N GLY A 28 9.23 -9.94 -5.35
CA GLY A 28 8.08 -10.56 -4.74
C GLY A 28 7.14 -11.07 -5.82
N ILE A 29 6.80 -12.35 -5.79
CA ILE A 29 6.00 -12.99 -6.83
C ILE A 29 4.76 -13.60 -6.19
N PHE A 30 3.60 -13.20 -6.70
CA PHE A 30 2.32 -13.83 -6.40
C PHE A 30 1.94 -14.81 -7.50
N PRO A 31 1.34 -15.96 -7.17
CA PRO A 31 0.71 -16.83 -8.18
C PRO A 31 -0.34 -16.05 -8.95
N VAL A 32 -0.42 -16.32 -10.25
CA VAL A 32 -1.42 -15.69 -11.12
C VAL A 32 -2.76 -16.39 -10.93
N ASP A 33 -3.75 -15.67 -10.45
CA ASP A 33 -5.11 -16.12 -10.28
C ASP A 33 -6.09 -15.27 -11.10
N ASP A 34 -7.39 -15.56 -10.98
CA ASP A 34 -8.43 -14.84 -11.72
C ASP A 34 -8.44 -13.33 -11.41
N LYS A 35 -8.07 -12.91 -10.20
CA LYS A 35 -7.93 -11.48 -9.85
C LYS A 35 -6.81 -10.82 -10.64
N ALA A 36 -5.65 -11.48 -10.72
CA ALA A 36 -4.51 -10.97 -11.47
C ALA A 36 -4.83 -10.90 -12.97
N ILE A 37 -5.50 -11.93 -13.51
CA ILE A 37 -5.93 -11.97 -14.92
C ILE A 37 -6.95 -10.84 -15.20
N ALA A 38 -7.92 -10.64 -14.33
CA ALA A 38 -8.91 -9.58 -14.48
C ALA A 38 -8.25 -8.19 -14.49
N TYR A 39 -7.34 -7.96 -13.55
CA TYR A 39 -6.56 -6.72 -13.46
C TYR A 39 -5.75 -6.48 -14.75
N MET A 40 -5.05 -7.50 -15.24
CA MET A 40 -4.28 -7.39 -16.47
C MET A 40 -5.13 -7.04 -17.69
N LYS A 41 -6.30 -7.67 -17.83
CA LYS A 41 -7.23 -7.40 -18.93
C LYS A 41 -7.79 -5.98 -18.88
N GLU A 42 -8.01 -5.42 -17.70
CA GLU A 42 -8.48 -4.04 -17.53
C GLU A 42 -7.40 -3.02 -17.89
N HIS A 43 -6.12 -3.32 -17.59
CA HIS A 43 -5.04 -2.35 -17.67
C HIS A 43 -4.12 -2.52 -18.89
N SER A 44 -4.22 -3.63 -19.63
CA SER A 44 -3.35 -3.90 -20.77
C SER A 44 -4.02 -4.74 -21.85
N THR A 45 -3.79 -4.37 -23.09
CA THR A 45 -4.13 -5.16 -24.29
C THR A 45 -2.94 -5.92 -24.85
N LYS A 46 -1.76 -5.80 -24.23
CA LYS A 46 -0.55 -6.48 -24.68
C LYS A 46 -0.60 -7.97 -24.37
N PRO A 47 -0.02 -8.81 -25.23
CA PRO A 47 0.14 -10.22 -24.91
C PRO A 47 1.05 -10.37 -23.67
N TYR A 48 0.74 -11.35 -22.84
CA TYR A 48 1.53 -11.68 -21.65
C TYR A 48 1.67 -13.20 -21.51
N HIS A 49 2.69 -13.61 -20.79
CA HIS A 49 2.90 -15.01 -20.39
C HIS A 49 2.70 -15.17 -18.91
N ILE A 50 2.03 -16.25 -18.52
CA ILE A 50 1.90 -16.65 -17.12
C ILE A 50 3.06 -17.58 -16.80
N TYR A 51 3.77 -17.29 -15.73
CA TYR A 51 4.82 -18.13 -15.18
C TYR A 51 4.33 -18.71 -13.85
N GLU A 52 4.49 -20.00 -13.70
CA GLU A 52 4.15 -20.72 -12.49
C GLU A 52 5.38 -21.46 -11.97
N ALA A 53 5.39 -21.75 -10.66
CA ALA A 53 6.43 -22.59 -10.11
C ALA A 53 6.25 -24.04 -10.60
N ASP A 54 7.36 -24.71 -10.84
CA ASP A 54 7.34 -26.13 -11.19
C ASP A 54 6.72 -26.94 -10.04
N ALA A 55 6.09 -28.08 -10.37
CA ALA A 55 5.41 -28.92 -9.38
C ALA A 55 6.36 -29.49 -8.31
N ASP A 56 7.64 -29.60 -8.65
CA ASP A 56 8.73 -30.06 -7.81
C ASP A 56 9.67 -28.93 -7.36
N ALA A 57 9.23 -27.68 -7.45
CA ALA A 57 10.03 -26.52 -7.00
C ALA A 57 10.40 -26.65 -5.52
N VAL A 58 11.68 -26.52 -5.25
CA VAL A 58 12.25 -26.54 -3.91
C VAL A 58 12.56 -25.11 -3.46
N TYR A 59 12.13 -24.77 -2.25
CA TYR A 59 12.36 -23.46 -1.64
C TYR A 59 13.40 -23.59 -0.53
N ASP A 60 14.28 -22.61 -0.41
CA ASP A 60 15.30 -22.58 0.65
C ASP A 60 14.64 -22.46 2.04
N GLU A 61 13.59 -21.65 2.12
CA GLU A 61 12.85 -21.43 3.36
C GLU A 61 11.36 -21.22 3.08
N GLU A 62 10.52 -21.65 4.00
CA GLU A 62 9.08 -21.44 3.96
C GLU A 62 8.58 -20.84 5.27
N TYR A 63 7.79 -19.78 5.18
CA TYR A 63 7.19 -19.11 6.32
C TYR A 63 5.67 -19.09 6.19
N THR A 64 4.99 -19.31 7.30
CA THR A 64 3.54 -19.14 7.39
C THR A 64 3.24 -17.95 8.28
N ILE A 65 2.51 -16.97 7.74
CA ILE A 65 2.08 -15.77 8.45
C ILE A 65 0.55 -15.75 8.47
N ASP A 66 -0.02 -15.79 9.66
CA ASP A 66 -1.46 -15.62 9.85
C ASP A 66 -1.82 -14.13 9.75
N LEU A 67 -2.42 -13.74 8.63
CA LEU A 67 -2.82 -12.35 8.38
C LEU A 67 -3.88 -11.86 9.38
N SER A 68 -4.68 -12.75 9.96
CA SER A 68 -5.71 -12.39 10.96
C SER A 68 -5.12 -11.98 12.31
N ALA A 69 -3.89 -12.41 12.59
CA ALA A 69 -3.16 -12.08 13.81
C ALA A 69 -2.34 -10.78 13.69
N LEU A 70 -2.24 -10.20 12.50
CA LEU A 70 -1.49 -8.96 12.29
C LEU A 70 -2.15 -7.77 12.98
N ARG A 71 -1.32 -6.92 13.56
CA ARG A 71 -1.73 -5.67 14.19
C ARG A 71 -1.12 -4.50 13.41
N PRO A 72 -1.78 -3.33 13.40
CA PRO A 72 -1.20 -2.13 12.80
C PRO A 72 0.15 -1.81 13.42
N THR A 73 1.15 -1.59 12.59
CA THR A 73 2.54 -1.31 12.98
C THR A 73 3.03 -0.01 12.39
N ILE A 74 3.98 0.61 13.04
CA ILE A 74 4.70 1.79 12.56
C ILE A 74 6.19 1.47 12.53
N ALA A 75 6.84 1.77 11.41
CA ALA A 75 8.30 1.72 11.32
C ALA A 75 8.88 3.04 11.81
N PHE A 76 9.82 2.96 12.73
CA PHE A 76 10.59 4.10 13.22
C PHE A 76 11.86 4.29 12.39
N PRO A 77 12.44 5.51 12.40
CA PRO A 77 13.72 5.72 11.74
C PRO A 77 14.81 4.79 12.26
N HIS A 78 15.69 4.34 11.44
CA HIS A 78 15.91 4.68 10.03
C HIS A 78 15.70 3.47 9.12
N LEU A 79 15.17 2.35 9.64
CA LEU A 79 14.99 1.11 8.90
C LEU A 79 13.53 0.63 8.97
N PRO A 80 13.00 0.07 7.88
CA PRO A 80 11.63 -0.48 7.86
C PRO A 80 11.40 -1.59 8.90
N GLU A 81 12.43 -2.33 9.28
CA GLU A 81 12.37 -3.39 10.30
C GLU A 81 12.28 -2.86 11.73
N ASN A 82 12.56 -1.58 11.94
CA ASN A 82 12.42 -0.94 13.26
C ASN A 82 10.95 -0.65 13.56
N THR A 83 10.15 -1.70 13.68
CA THR A 83 8.70 -1.61 13.85
C THR A 83 8.26 -1.81 15.28
N LYS A 84 7.19 -1.09 15.63
CA LYS A 84 6.40 -1.34 16.85
C LYS A 84 4.93 -1.43 16.47
N THR A 85 4.17 -2.27 17.16
CA THR A 85 2.72 -2.19 17.04
C THR A 85 2.22 -0.89 17.66
N ILE A 86 1.07 -0.40 17.20
CA ILE A 86 0.51 0.88 17.70
C ILE A 86 0.33 0.84 19.22
N ASP A 87 -0.01 -0.30 19.79
CA ASP A 87 -0.26 -0.45 21.23
C ASP A 87 1.04 -0.41 22.05
N GLU A 88 2.17 -0.68 21.44
CA GLU A 88 3.48 -0.63 22.11
C GLU A 88 4.10 0.77 22.15
N ILE A 89 3.51 1.71 21.40
CA ILE A 89 4.02 3.08 21.33
C ILE A 89 3.50 3.86 22.54
N GLN A 90 4.40 4.16 23.44
CA GLN A 90 4.10 4.98 24.65
C GLN A 90 4.59 6.43 24.50
N GLU A 91 5.37 6.70 23.49
CA GLU A 91 6.03 7.99 23.27
C GLU A 91 5.17 8.89 22.39
N SER A 92 5.08 10.16 22.73
CA SER A 92 4.51 11.17 21.84
C SER A 92 5.58 11.62 20.86
N VAL A 93 5.39 11.33 19.59
CA VAL A 93 6.30 11.73 18.51
C VAL A 93 5.76 13.00 17.86
N ALA A 94 6.51 14.10 17.96
CA ALA A 94 6.22 15.30 17.21
C ALA A 94 6.58 15.12 15.74
N ILE A 95 5.69 15.51 14.85
CA ILE A 95 5.90 15.43 13.40
C ILE A 95 5.74 16.83 12.78
N ASP A 96 6.43 17.08 11.67
CA ASP A 96 6.35 18.31 10.89
C ASP A 96 5.63 18.09 9.56
N GLN A 97 5.64 16.86 9.08
CA GLN A 97 5.06 16.54 7.78
C GLN A 97 4.47 15.13 7.77
N VAL A 98 3.37 14.98 7.04
CA VAL A 98 2.74 13.71 6.66
C VAL A 98 2.73 13.61 5.16
N VAL A 99 3.10 12.45 4.63
CA VAL A 99 2.95 12.11 3.21
C VAL A 99 2.06 10.88 3.11
N ILE A 100 0.98 11.01 2.35
CA ILE A 100 0.04 9.93 2.07
C ILE A 100 0.20 9.56 0.60
N GLY A 101 0.51 8.32 0.33
CA GLY A 101 0.87 7.84 -0.99
C GLY A 101 2.38 7.79 -1.21
N SER A 102 2.80 7.11 -2.21
CA SER A 102 4.16 7.01 -2.74
C SER A 102 4.22 5.99 -3.89
N CYS A 103 5.37 5.31 -4.10
CA CYS A 103 5.56 4.36 -5.20
C CYS A 103 4.62 3.15 -5.19
N THR A 104 4.17 2.67 -4.04
CA THR A 104 3.25 1.52 -3.91
C THR A 104 1.88 1.86 -3.40
N ASN A 105 1.80 2.74 -2.42
CA ASN A 105 0.55 3.20 -1.83
C ASN A 105 0.13 4.55 -2.45
N GLY A 106 -1.06 4.99 -2.19
CA GLY A 106 -1.70 6.08 -2.93
C GLY A 106 -2.63 5.52 -4.00
N ARG A 107 -2.99 4.23 -3.88
CA ARG A 107 -4.05 3.58 -4.63
C ARG A 107 -5.40 4.12 -4.18
N LEU A 108 -6.45 3.85 -4.95
CA LEU A 108 -7.76 4.41 -4.67
C LEU A 108 -8.30 3.99 -3.29
N ASP A 109 -8.08 2.74 -2.89
CA ASP A 109 -8.50 2.25 -1.57
C ASP A 109 -7.71 2.90 -0.43
N ASP A 110 -6.41 3.13 -0.61
CA ASP A 110 -5.60 3.88 0.36
C ASP A 110 -6.12 5.31 0.54
N LEU A 111 -6.48 5.95 -0.58
CA LEU A 111 -7.02 7.31 -0.55
C LEU A 111 -8.40 7.38 0.10
N ARG A 112 -9.26 6.38 -0.10
CA ARG A 112 -10.56 6.26 0.57
C ARG A 112 -10.38 6.18 2.10
N ILE A 113 -9.51 5.28 2.57
CA ILE A 113 -9.20 5.13 4.00
C ILE A 113 -8.64 6.44 4.57
N ALA A 114 -7.71 7.08 3.85
CA ALA A 114 -7.16 8.36 4.29
C ALA A 114 -8.22 9.48 4.35
N ALA A 115 -9.14 9.50 3.38
CA ALA A 115 -10.24 10.46 3.37
C ALA A 115 -11.21 10.23 4.54
N GLU A 116 -11.55 8.97 4.86
CA GLU A 116 -12.37 8.64 6.04
C GLU A 116 -11.74 9.16 7.34
N VAL A 117 -10.42 9.06 7.48
CA VAL A 117 -9.70 9.57 8.65
C VAL A 117 -9.75 11.10 8.72
N LEU A 118 -9.70 11.78 7.57
CA LEU A 118 -9.60 13.24 7.47
C LEU A 118 -10.97 13.93 7.38
N GLU A 119 -12.03 13.21 7.06
CA GLU A 119 -13.38 13.77 6.91
C GLU A 119 -13.83 14.48 8.18
N GLY A 120 -14.26 15.73 8.03
CA GLY A 120 -14.69 16.59 9.13
C GLY A 120 -13.58 16.99 10.11
N ARG A 121 -12.32 16.73 9.79
CA ARG A 121 -11.15 17.08 10.60
C ARG A 121 -10.22 18.02 9.85
N HIS A 122 -9.27 18.59 10.58
CA HIS A 122 -8.24 19.45 10.00
C HIS A 122 -6.85 18.96 10.39
N VAL A 123 -5.92 19.08 9.43
CA VAL A 123 -4.49 18.91 9.70
C VAL A 123 -4.05 19.91 10.78
N ALA A 124 -3.30 19.44 11.75
CA ALA A 124 -2.86 20.28 12.86
C ALA A 124 -2.04 21.47 12.36
N LYS A 125 -2.20 22.62 13.01
CA LYS A 125 -1.47 23.85 12.65
C LYS A 125 0.04 23.64 12.73
N GLY A 126 0.73 23.98 11.67
CA GLY A 126 2.19 23.82 11.55
C GLY A 126 2.61 22.49 10.89
N ILE A 127 1.68 21.56 10.67
CA ILE A 127 1.96 20.31 9.98
C ILE A 127 1.66 20.45 8.48
N ARG A 128 2.56 19.96 7.66
CA ARG A 128 2.33 19.82 6.22
C ARG A 128 1.78 18.41 5.94
N CYS A 129 0.61 18.33 5.33
CA CYS A 129 0.05 17.07 4.84
C CYS A 129 0.03 17.08 3.31
N ILE A 130 0.68 16.10 2.70
CA ILE A 130 0.78 15.96 1.23
C ILE A 130 0.16 14.63 0.86
N VAL A 131 -0.75 14.65 -0.11
CA VAL A 131 -1.38 13.44 -0.67
C VAL A 131 -0.91 13.28 -2.11
N ILE A 132 -0.39 12.09 -2.44
CA ILE A 132 0.17 11.78 -3.76
C ILE A 132 -0.54 10.54 -4.30
N PRO A 133 -1.53 10.69 -5.20
CA PRO A 133 -2.13 9.57 -5.90
C PRO A 133 -1.11 8.83 -6.76
N ALA A 134 -1.18 7.49 -6.80
CA ALA A 134 -0.16 6.66 -7.44
C ALA A 134 -0.07 6.83 -8.96
N THR A 135 -1.16 7.20 -9.61
CA THR A 135 -1.24 7.42 -11.08
C THR A 135 -2.23 8.51 -11.41
N GLN A 136 -2.12 9.06 -12.62
CA GLN A 136 -3.12 10.04 -13.10
C GLN A 136 -4.54 9.45 -13.19
N LYS A 137 -4.67 8.16 -13.53
CA LYS A 137 -5.97 7.47 -13.54
C LYS A 137 -6.58 7.49 -12.14
N ILE A 138 -5.82 7.08 -11.12
CA ILE A 138 -6.26 7.12 -9.72
C ILE A 138 -6.57 8.55 -9.25
N TYR A 139 -5.77 9.52 -9.69
CA TYR A 139 -6.05 10.93 -9.40
C TYR A 139 -7.42 11.36 -9.90
N MET A 140 -7.76 11.00 -11.16
CA MET A 140 -9.06 11.30 -11.74
C MET A 140 -10.21 10.58 -11.01
N GLU A 141 -10.04 9.29 -10.73
CA GLU A 141 -11.03 8.50 -9.98
C GLU A 141 -11.25 9.08 -8.56
N ALA A 142 -10.20 9.44 -7.85
CA ALA A 142 -10.28 10.09 -6.54
C ALA A 142 -10.98 11.47 -6.62
N MET A 143 -10.81 12.20 -7.72
CA MET A 143 -11.50 13.45 -7.95
C MET A 143 -13.00 13.22 -8.18
N GLU A 144 -13.36 12.24 -9.00
CA GLU A 144 -14.76 11.87 -9.29
C GLU A 144 -15.49 11.38 -8.03
N GLU A 145 -14.81 10.65 -7.15
CA GLU A 145 -15.34 10.22 -5.86
C GLU A 145 -15.40 11.35 -4.80
N GLY A 146 -14.84 12.52 -5.08
CA GLY A 146 -14.83 13.66 -4.15
C GLY A 146 -13.75 13.57 -3.07
N LEU A 147 -12.86 12.58 -3.09
CA LEU A 147 -11.82 12.38 -2.08
C LEU A 147 -10.86 13.57 -2.03
N LEU A 148 -10.52 14.16 -3.20
CA LEU A 148 -9.65 15.33 -3.25
C LEU A 148 -10.25 16.53 -2.52
N LYS A 149 -11.58 16.69 -2.60
CA LYS A 149 -12.28 17.73 -1.86
C LYS A 149 -12.08 17.55 -0.36
N THR A 150 -12.27 16.34 0.15
CA THR A 150 -12.07 16.01 1.57
C THR A 150 -10.65 16.35 2.02
N PHE A 151 -9.63 15.99 1.23
CA PHE A 151 -8.24 16.33 1.56
C PHE A 151 -7.99 17.83 1.61
N ILE A 152 -8.50 18.58 0.63
CA ILE A 152 -8.33 20.04 0.57
C ILE A 152 -9.07 20.72 1.74
N GLU A 153 -10.29 20.29 2.05
CA GLU A 153 -11.06 20.81 3.19
C GLU A 153 -10.37 20.51 4.52
N ALA A 154 -9.68 19.38 4.64
CA ALA A 154 -8.84 19.06 5.78
C ALA A 154 -7.53 19.87 5.86
N GLY A 155 -7.19 20.64 4.84
CA GLY A 155 -5.95 21.44 4.79
C GLY A 155 -4.74 20.66 4.28
N ALA A 156 -4.94 19.52 3.63
CA ALA A 156 -3.89 18.81 2.92
C ALA A 156 -3.66 19.39 1.51
N VAL A 157 -2.47 19.15 0.97
CA VAL A 157 -2.11 19.47 -0.41
C VAL A 157 -2.13 18.19 -1.23
N VAL A 158 -2.86 18.17 -2.33
CA VAL A 158 -2.80 17.07 -3.28
C VAL A 158 -1.79 17.41 -4.36
N SER A 159 -0.84 16.53 -4.57
CA SER A 159 0.26 16.70 -5.54
C SER A 159 0.27 15.52 -6.52
N THR A 160 1.05 15.68 -7.60
CA THR A 160 1.28 14.65 -8.63
C THR A 160 2.73 14.21 -8.61
#